data_aef8df1f4d10f6e79707b7cfe7cc99fe
#
_entry.id   aef8df1f4d10f6e79707b7cfe7cc99fe
#
_cell.length_a   1.000
_cell.length_b   1.000
_cell.length_c   1.000
_cell.angle_alpha   90.00
_cell.angle_beta   90.00
_cell.angle_gamma   90.00
#
_symmetry.space_group_name_H-M   'P 1'
#
loop_
_entity.id
_entity.type
_entity.pdbx_description
1 polymer ?
#
loop_
_entity_poly.entity_id
_entity_poly.type
_entity_poly.pdbx_seq_one_letter_code
_entity_poly.pdbx_strand_id
1 'polypeptide(L)'
;MSIIFETETETENENATVRDSNVLYSDGPLPELPEVETMRRGVLPVLGSHIMKAQRPECRLRPILLEPSIRTFDRRVRDQEIVDIGRRGKRVLIHLGNHDAIVIEPRMTGLVLLADPPGPEHLRLRLTLKGGPSDQLLFWDRRGLGTVRLLTPDELKVKVDGKLGPDALQITDGELKDKLKASRREIKVALLDQAVVAGIGNLYAAELLFLSGIDPRTRCDRLTGSQWKRIQQATHAVLLEAIQHEGSTLSDGTYRNALNGEGGYQNYHRVYDRVDQSCVRCKKGRIRRIVQAQRSTFFCPKCQQRRGLHHMVRTI
;
A
#
# COMPACT_ATOMS: atom_id res chain seq x y z
N MET A 1 -13.45 -67.15 -48.57
CA MET A 1 -13.94 -67.04 -47.19
C MET A 1 -13.23 -65.85 -46.55
N SER A 2 -13.78 -64.65 -46.79
CA SER A 2 -13.18 -63.38 -46.40
C SER A 2 -14.11 -62.73 -45.40
N ILE A 3 -13.62 -62.47 -44.21
CA ILE A 3 -14.35 -61.78 -43.14
C ILE A 3 -14.00 -60.32 -43.23
N ILE A 4 -15.02 -59.51 -43.49
CA ILE A 4 -14.94 -58.05 -43.49
C ILE A 4 -15.16 -57.58 -42.05
N PHE A 5 -14.18 -56.82 -41.49
CA PHE A 5 -14.39 -56.07 -40.26
C PHE A 5 -14.71 -54.62 -40.62
N GLU A 6 -15.93 -54.20 -40.21
CA GLU A 6 -16.35 -52.81 -40.20
C GLU A 6 -15.69 -52.13 -39.00
N THR A 7 -15.03 -51.03 -39.24
CA THR A 7 -14.53 -50.10 -38.19
C THR A 7 -15.50 -48.94 -38.09
N GLU A 8 -16.21 -48.89 -36.99
CA GLU A 8 -16.96 -47.72 -36.57
C GLU A 8 -16.00 -46.63 -36.11
N THR A 9 -16.10 -45.46 -36.75
CA THR A 9 -15.41 -44.24 -36.34
C THR A 9 -16.29 -43.45 -35.40
N GLU A 10 -16.03 -43.53 -34.11
CA GLU A 10 -16.58 -42.59 -33.13
C GLU A 10 -15.95 -41.22 -33.30
N THR A 11 -16.76 -40.25 -33.65
CA THR A 11 -16.38 -38.83 -33.62
C THR A 11 -16.54 -38.30 -32.20
N GLU A 12 -15.47 -38.23 -31.45
CA GLU A 12 -15.40 -37.52 -30.18
C GLU A 12 -15.51 -36.00 -30.43
N ASN A 13 -16.58 -35.45 -29.91
CA ASN A 13 -16.90 -34.05 -29.95
C ASN A 13 -16.14 -33.36 -28.77
N GLU A 14 -14.93 -32.88 -29.03
CA GLU A 14 -14.17 -32.09 -28.03
C GLU A 14 -14.84 -30.73 -27.86
N ASN A 15 -15.74 -30.64 -26.90
CA ASN A 15 -16.15 -29.39 -26.28
C ASN A 15 -14.96 -28.85 -25.42
N ALA A 16 -14.06 -28.12 -26.03
CA ALA A 16 -13.07 -27.32 -25.37
C ALA A 16 -13.77 -26.24 -24.55
N THR A 17 -14.00 -26.52 -23.28
CA THR A 17 -14.32 -25.52 -22.25
C THR A 17 -13.18 -24.54 -22.18
N VAL A 18 -13.39 -23.35 -22.74
CA VAL A 18 -12.55 -22.17 -22.54
C VAL A 18 -12.54 -21.92 -21.04
N ARG A 19 -11.46 -22.33 -20.38
CA ARG A 19 -11.17 -21.93 -19.00
C ARG A 19 -10.92 -20.43 -19.02
N ASP A 20 -11.92 -19.70 -18.56
CA ASP A 20 -11.81 -18.30 -18.18
C ASP A 20 -10.63 -18.15 -17.22
N SER A 21 -9.49 -17.73 -17.77
CA SER A 21 -8.32 -17.32 -16.98
C SER A 21 -8.57 -15.91 -16.41
N ASN A 22 -9.65 -15.75 -15.66
CA ASN A 22 -9.79 -14.67 -14.70
C ASN A 22 -8.80 -14.94 -13.57
N VAL A 23 -7.54 -14.62 -13.81
CA VAL A 23 -6.57 -14.38 -12.75
C VAL A 23 -7.11 -13.18 -11.99
N LEU A 24 -7.93 -13.44 -10.98
CA LEU A 24 -8.25 -12.51 -9.94
C LEU A 24 -6.91 -12.04 -9.36
N TYR A 25 -6.45 -10.88 -9.81
CA TYR A 25 -5.46 -10.13 -9.06
C TYR A 25 -6.08 -9.95 -7.67
N SER A 26 -5.69 -10.82 -6.75
CA SER A 26 -6.06 -10.65 -5.36
C SER A 26 -5.56 -9.26 -4.96
N ASP A 27 -6.49 -8.37 -4.62
CA ASP A 27 -6.22 -7.07 -4.01
C ASP A 27 -5.60 -7.29 -2.61
N GLY A 28 -4.47 -7.99 -2.57
CA GLY A 28 -3.70 -8.13 -1.33
C GLY A 28 -3.34 -6.74 -0.83
N PRO A 29 -3.38 -6.53 0.48
CA PRO A 29 -3.10 -5.23 1.06
C PRO A 29 -1.67 -4.80 0.73
N LEU A 30 -1.58 -3.59 0.24
CA LEU A 30 -0.30 -2.90 0.08
C LEU A 30 0.02 -2.26 1.42
N PRO A 31 1.26 -2.32 1.94
CA PRO A 31 1.68 -1.36 2.94
C PRO A 31 1.40 0.06 2.47
N GLU A 32 0.53 0.75 3.19
CA GLU A 32 0.19 2.15 2.97
C GLU A 32 0.95 3.02 3.99
N LEU A 33 0.60 4.27 4.15
CA LEU A 33 1.30 5.18 5.06
C LEU A 33 1.42 4.64 6.49
N PRO A 34 0.35 4.11 7.14
CA PRO A 34 0.45 3.63 8.52
C PRO A 34 1.43 2.45 8.67
N GLU A 35 1.39 1.47 7.77
CA GLU A 35 2.29 0.32 7.80
C GLU A 35 3.75 0.76 7.61
N VAL A 36 3.99 1.69 6.67
CA VAL A 36 5.34 2.21 6.41
C VAL A 36 5.84 3.07 7.56
N GLU A 37 4.96 3.84 8.22
CA GLU A 37 5.31 4.61 9.41
C GLU A 37 5.64 3.68 10.59
N THR A 38 4.93 2.58 10.74
CA THR A 38 5.22 1.55 11.75
C THR A 38 6.57 0.88 11.48
N MET A 39 6.86 0.51 10.21
CA MET A 39 8.19 0.00 9.84
C MET A 39 9.29 1.02 10.18
N ARG A 40 9.10 2.31 9.80
CA ARG A 40 10.05 3.39 10.10
C ARG A 40 10.31 3.49 11.60
N ARG A 41 9.27 3.52 12.41
CA ARG A 41 9.39 3.59 13.89
C ARG A 41 10.11 2.38 14.45
N GLY A 42 9.79 1.21 13.96
CA GLY A 42 10.37 -0.05 14.42
C GLY A 42 11.86 -0.20 14.09
N VAL A 43 12.36 0.52 13.08
CA VAL A 43 13.80 0.52 12.74
C VAL A 43 14.57 1.73 13.30
N LEU A 44 13.94 2.63 14.05
CA LEU A 44 14.64 3.72 14.75
C LEU A 44 15.81 3.27 15.65
N PRO A 45 15.77 2.09 16.28
CA PRO A 45 16.89 1.62 17.09
C PRO A 45 18.24 1.52 16.35
N VAL A 46 18.27 1.49 15.01
CA VAL A 46 19.55 1.49 14.27
C VAL A 46 20.11 2.89 13.99
N LEU A 47 19.46 3.94 14.47
CA LEU A 47 20.00 5.31 14.37
C LEU A 47 21.34 5.41 15.11
N GLY A 48 22.34 6.06 14.50
CA GLY A 48 23.70 6.14 14.99
C GLY A 48 24.57 4.91 14.71
N SER A 49 23.98 3.82 14.16
CA SER A 49 24.77 2.63 13.75
C SER A 49 25.52 2.89 12.45
N HIS A 50 26.66 2.22 12.28
CA HIS A 50 27.46 2.23 11.05
C HIS A 50 27.16 1.00 10.20
N ILE A 51 27.01 1.17 8.88
CA ILE A 51 26.78 0.09 7.93
C ILE A 51 28.13 -0.54 7.58
N MET A 52 28.36 -1.77 8.03
CA MET A 52 29.60 -2.49 7.75
C MET A 52 29.58 -3.17 6.40
N LYS A 53 28.41 -3.62 5.95
CA LYS A 53 28.24 -4.35 4.69
C LYS A 53 26.80 -4.31 4.20
N ALA A 54 26.62 -4.18 2.88
CA ALA A 54 25.35 -4.40 2.22
C ALA A 54 25.43 -5.65 1.33
N GLN A 55 24.49 -6.58 1.51
CA GLN A 55 24.46 -7.84 0.77
C GLN A 55 23.07 -8.06 0.17
N ARG A 56 23.07 -8.60 -1.04
CA ARG A 56 21.89 -9.18 -1.66
C ARG A 56 21.94 -10.69 -1.47
N PRO A 57 21.18 -11.26 -0.52
CA PRO A 57 21.11 -12.71 -0.35
C PRO A 57 20.68 -13.42 -1.62
N GLU A 58 21.11 -14.65 -1.78
CA GLU A 58 20.66 -15.47 -2.91
C GLU A 58 19.15 -15.69 -2.82
N CYS A 59 18.46 -15.41 -3.91
CA CYS A 59 17.02 -15.63 -4.01
C CYS A 59 16.70 -16.06 -5.44
N ARG A 60 16.18 -17.28 -5.59
CA ARG A 60 15.80 -17.86 -6.89
C ARG A 60 14.50 -17.32 -7.47
N LEU A 61 13.77 -16.51 -6.68
CA LEU A 61 12.49 -15.93 -7.08
C LEU A 61 12.70 -14.59 -7.78
N ARG A 62 11.59 -13.99 -8.27
CA ARG A 62 11.61 -12.70 -8.94
C ARG A 62 12.42 -11.67 -8.14
N PRO A 63 13.45 -11.05 -8.74
CA PRO A 63 14.26 -10.06 -8.05
C PRO A 63 13.50 -8.75 -7.82
N ILE A 64 13.83 -8.04 -6.75
CA ILE A 64 13.43 -6.65 -6.55
C ILE A 64 14.25 -5.73 -7.46
N LEU A 65 13.76 -4.48 -7.64
CA LEU A 65 14.60 -3.41 -8.20
C LEU A 65 15.57 -2.92 -7.11
N LEU A 66 16.87 -3.15 -7.33
CA LEU A 66 17.96 -2.64 -6.50
C LEU A 66 18.87 -1.74 -7.33
N GLU A 67 18.95 -0.46 -6.99
CA GLU A 67 19.76 0.56 -7.68
C GLU A 67 20.62 1.34 -6.68
N PRO A 68 21.91 1.52 -6.96
CA PRO A 68 22.71 0.90 -8.04
C PRO A 68 22.94 -0.60 -7.83
N SER A 69 23.82 -1.24 -8.64
CA SER A 69 24.20 -2.64 -8.42
C SER A 69 24.68 -2.85 -6.98
N ILE A 70 24.47 -4.07 -6.42
CA ILE A 70 24.83 -4.35 -5.01
C ILE A 70 26.30 -4.03 -4.69
N ARG A 71 27.22 -4.26 -5.65
CA ARG A 71 28.63 -3.94 -5.48
C ARG A 71 28.87 -2.43 -5.31
N THR A 72 28.21 -1.60 -6.13
CA THR A 72 28.30 -0.14 -6.02
C THR A 72 27.56 0.36 -4.79
N PHE A 73 26.41 -0.23 -4.47
CA PHE A 73 25.62 0.07 -3.30
C PHE A 73 26.46 -0.17 -2.02
N ASP A 74 27.01 -1.38 -1.84
CA ASP A 74 27.86 -1.74 -0.70
C ASP A 74 29.05 -0.76 -0.53
N ARG A 75 29.75 -0.47 -1.63
CA ARG A 75 30.90 0.48 -1.58
C ARG A 75 30.52 1.87 -1.09
N ARG A 76 29.31 2.37 -1.48
CA ARG A 76 28.85 3.72 -1.10
C ARG A 76 28.32 3.80 0.32
N VAL A 77 27.73 2.73 0.84
CA VAL A 77 27.14 2.72 2.18
C VAL A 77 28.09 2.21 3.25
N ARG A 78 29.20 1.57 2.88
CA ARG A 78 30.16 1.01 3.81
C ARG A 78 30.76 2.10 4.70
N ASP A 79 30.83 1.81 6.01
CA ASP A 79 31.31 2.68 7.08
C ASP A 79 30.49 3.99 7.23
N GLN A 80 29.36 4.12 6.56
CA GLN A 80 28.47 5.26 6.73
C GLN A 80 27.60 5.08 7.97
N GLU A 81 27.49 6.16 8.75
CA GLU A 81 26.57 6.28 9.87
C GLU A 81 25.14 6.50 9.36
N ILE A 82 24.16 5.87 10.00
CA ILE A 82 22.73 6.15 9.82
C ILE A 82 22.38 7.36 10.67
N VAL A 83 22.24 8.53 10.04
CA VAL A 83 22.08 9.81 10.76
C VAL A 83 20.61 10.23 10.94
N ASP A 84 19.70 9.70 10.12
CA ASP A 84 18.25 9.92 10.26
C ASP A 84 17.45 8.81 9.58
N ILE A 85 16.23 8.56 10.08
CA ILE A 85 15.29 7.59 9.50
C ILE A 85 13.94 8.26 9.33
N GLY A 86 13.65 8.65 8.08
CA GLY A 86 12.45 9.35 7.67
C GLY A 86 11.43 8.47 6.94
N ARG A 87 10.31 9.08 6.60
CA ARG A 87 9.27 8.51 5.72
C ARG A 87 8.82 9.57 4.71
N ARG A 88 8.57 9.14 3.48
CA ARG A 88 7.96 9.95 2.46
C ARG A 88 6.86 9.17 1.73
N GLY A 89 5.59 9.50 2.00
CA GLY A 89 4.45 8.71 1.53
C GLY A 89 4.54 7.26 1.98
N LYS A 90 4.69 6.32 1.05
CA LYS A 90 4.79 4.87 1.30
C LYS A 90 6.23 4.35 1.19
N ARG A 91 7.22 5.16 1.58
CA ARG A 91 8.65 4.83 1.51
C ARG A 91 9.34 5.10 2.85
N VAL A 92 10.18 4.17 3.27
CA VAL A 92 11.15 4.40 4.36
C VAL A 92 12.40 5.01 3.76
N LEU A 93 12.93 6.05 4.39
CA LEU A 93 14.16 6.74 4.00
C LEU A 93 15.18 6.57 5.12
N ILE A 94 16.37 6.06 4.80
CA ILE A 94 17.49 5.94 5.74
C ILE A 94 18.58 6.89 5.22
N HIS A 95 18.79 7.99 5.94
CA HIS A 95 19.78 9.01 5.59
C HIS A 95 21.13 8.65 6.18
N LEU A 96 22.18 8.84 5.39
CA LEU A 96 23.54 8.45 5.71
C LEU A 96 24.43 9.69 5.94
N GLY A 97 25.54 9.52 6.67
CA GLY A 97 26.48 10.60 6.98
C GLY A 97 27.11 11.25 5.76
N ASN A 98 27.20 10.57 4.63
CA ASN A 98 27.63 11.11 3.34
C ASN A 98 26.53 11.84 2.55
N HIS A 99 25.36 12.09 3.17
CA HIS A 99 24.16 12.70 2.60
C HIS A 99 23.39 11.83 1.60
N ASP A 100 23.83 10.62 1.29
CA ASP A 100 23.04 9.68 0.51
C ASP A 100 21.81 9.20 1.31
N ALA A 101 20.78 8.76 0.63
CA ALA A 101 19.61 8.14 1.24
C ALA A 101 19.30 6.78 0.64
N ILE A 102 19.14 5.76 1.49
CA ILE A 102 18.56 4.48 1.10
C ILE A 102 17.04 4.63 1.13
N VAL A 103 16.40 4.53 -0.03
CA VAL A 103 14.94 4.64 -0.18
C VAL A 103 14.36 3.25 -0.41
N ILE A 104 13.55 2.77 0.54
CA ILE A 104 12.88 1.47 0.47
C ILE A 104 11.39 1.70 0.22
N GLU A 105 10.87 1.19 -0.89
CA GLU A 105 9.44 1.16 -1.20
C GLU A 105 8.95 -0.29 -1.08
N PRO A 106 8.22 -0.65 -0.01
CA PRO A 106 7.79 -2.03 0.25
C PRO A 106 6.83 -2.60 -0.79
N ARG A 107 6.06 -1.76 -1.47
CA ARG A 107 5.04 -2.16 -2.44
C ARG A 107 3.99 -3.08 -1.80
N MET A 108 3.84 -4.33 -2.27
CA MET A 108 2.75 -5.23 -1.84
C MET A 108 3.11 -6.11 -0.63
N THR A 109 4.34 -6.59 -0.57
CA THR A 109 4.73 -7.60 0.42
C THR A 109 6.07 -7.32 1.07
N GLY A 110 6.62 -6.12 0.84
CA GLY A 110 7.90 -5.72 1.41
C GLY A 110 7.80 -5.40 2.90
N LEU A 111 8.79 -5.86 3.66
CA LEU A 111 8.95 -5.60 5.09
C LEU A 111 10.35 -5.08 5.36
N VAL A 112 10.46 -4.06 6.22
CA VAL A 112 11.74 -3.59 6.75
C VAL A 112 11.81 -4.06 8.20
N LEU A 113 12.82 -4.90 8.51
CA LEU A 113 12.88 -5.68 9.74
C LEU A 113 14.23 -5.52 10.45
N LEU A 114 14.25 -5.69 11.76
CA LEU A 114 15.47 -5.84 12.58
C LEU A 114 15.67 -7.27 13.07
N ALA A 115 14.60 -8.04 13.15
CA ALA A 115 14.58 -9.42 13.63
C ALA A 115 14.27 -10.41 12.53
N ASP A 116 14.07 -11.66 12.90
CA ASP A 116 13.88 -12.80 12.03
C ASP A 116 12.79 -12.58 10.97
N PRO A 117 13.12 -12.66 9.68
CA PRO A 117 12.14 -12.54 8.62
C PRO A 117 11.21 -13.76 8.61
N PRO A 118 9.97 -13.61 8.07
CA PRO A 118 9.00 -14.72 7.98
C PRO A 118 9.50 -15.96 7.23
N GLY A 119 10.52 -15.80 6.37
CA GLY A 119 11.20 -16.88 5.67
C GLY A 119 12.48 -16.36 5.00
N PRO A 120 13.59 -17.09 5.06
CA PRO A 120 14.87 -16.62 4.54
C PRO A 120 14.90 -16.51 3.01
N GLU A 121 14.08 -17.29 2.30
CA GLU A 121 14.02 -17.38 0.84
C GLU A 121 13.55 -16.09 0.16
N HIS A 122 12.91 -15.20 0.90
CA HIS A 122 12.42 -13.92 0.38
C HIS A 122 13.25 -12.71 0.85
N LEU A 123 14.38 -12.95 1.51
CA LEU A 123 15.26 -11.87 1.92
C LEU A 123 15.94 -11.23 0.71
N ARG A 124 15.81 -9.91 0.55
CA ARG A 124 16.22 -9.17 -0.65
C ARG A 124 17.44 -8.28 -0.45
N LEU A 125 17.58 -7.74 0.76
CA LEU A 125 18.73 -6.94 1.19
C LEU A 125 19.01 -7.22 2.65
N ARG A 126 20.29 -7.31 3.00
CA ARG A 126 20.81 -7.30 4.38
C ARG A 126 21.85 -6.19 4.50
N LEU A 127 21.65 -5.32 5.45
CA LEU A 127 22.69 -4.41 5.93
C LEU A 127 23.22 -4.97 7.27
N THR A 128 24.51 -5.25 7.35
CA THR A 128 25.19 -5.59 8.61
C THR A 128 25.59 -4.29 9.29
N LEU A 129 25.25 -4.14 10.55
CA LEU A 129 25.42 -2.92 11.33
C LEU A 129 26.38 -3.11 12.49
N LYS A 130 26.94 -1.99 13.01
CA LYS A 130 27.78 -1.94 14.20
C LYS A 130 27.51 -0.64 14.96
N GLY A 131 27.61 -0.69 16.28
CA GLY A 131 27.50 0.51 17.14
C GLY A 131 26.11 0.82 17.66
N GLY A 132 25.10 -0.02 17.36
CA GLY A 132 23.73 0.11 17.85
C GLY A 132 23.23 -1.18 18.52
N PRO A 133 21.97 -1.20 18.94
CA PRO A 133 21.34 -2.36 19.60
C PRO A 133 20.97 -3.49 18.64
N SER A 134 21.02 -3.27 17.32
CA SER A 134 20.80 -4.29 16.31
C SER A 134 22.03 -4.41 15.41
N ASP A 135 22.42 -5.63 15.08
CA ASP A 135 23.53 -5.95 14.17
C ASP A 135 23.14 -6.01 12.70
N GLN A 136 21.83 -5.84 12.39
CA GLN A 136 21.35 -5.91 11.03
C GLN A 136 20.09 -5.06 10.80
N LEU A 137 19.89 -4.69 9.52
CA LEU A 137 18.63 -4.23 8.98
C LEU A 137 18.34 -5.03 7.72
N LEU A 138 17.11 -5.52 7.60
CA LEU A 138 16.68 -6.45 6.57
C LEU A 138 15.57 -5.86 5.72
N PHE A 139 15.62 -6.12 4.41
CA PHE A 139 14.46 -5.95 3.54
C PHE A 139 14.03 -7.30 2.99
N TRP A 140 12.85 -7.72 3.38
CA TRP A 140 12.19 -8.96 2.98
C TRP A 140 11.03 -8.64 2.03
N ASP A 141 10.84 -9.40 0.94
CA ASP A 141 9.72 -9.18 0.02
C ASP A 141 9.34 -10.46 -0.70
N ARG A 142 8.19 -11.01 -0.36
CA ARG A 142 7.68 -12.27 -0.91
C ARG A 142 7.48 -12.22 -2.42
N ARG A 143 6.91 -11.12 -2.95
CA ARG A 143 6.55 -10.99 -4.36
C ARG A 143 7.64 -10.40 -5.25
N GLY A 144 8.69 -9.85 -4.69
CA GLY A 144 9.76 -9.20 -5.46
C GLY A 144 9.29 -7.97 -6.24
N LEU A 145 8.33 -7.22 -5.70
CA LEU A 145 7.80 -5.99 -6.29
C LEU A 145 8.36 -4.72 -5.64
N GLY A 146 8.97 -4.88 -4.47
CA GLY A 146 9.59 -3.79 -3.74
C GLY A 146 10.77 -3.18 -4.48
N THR A 147 11.17 -2.00 -4.07
CA THR A 147 12.34 -1.31 -4.62
C THR A 147 13.25 -0.80 -3.51
N VAL A 148 14.54 -0.90 -3.73
CA VAL A 148 15.58 -0.29 -2.89
C VAL A 148 16.47 0.56 -3.78
N ARG A 149 16.61 1.84 -3.46
CA ARG A 149 17.47 2.77 -4.19
C ARG A 149 18.39 3.50 -3.24
N LEU A 150 19.64 3.65 -3.62
CA LEU A 150 20.59 4.53 -2.94
C LEU A 150 20.73 5.79 -3.79
N LEU A 151 20.20 6.89 -3.28
CA LEU A 151 20.07 8.16 -3.99
C LEU A 151 20.92 9.25 -3.35
N THR A 152 21.55 10.08 -4.18
CA THR A 152 22.11 11.35 -3.74
C THR A 152 20.99 12.34 -3.39
N PRO A 153 21.27 13.47 -2.70
CA PRO A 153 20.26 14.50 -2.40
C PRO A 153 19.51 14.99 -3.64
N ASP A 154 20.21 15.25 -4.75
CA ASP A 154 19.59 15.70 -5.99
C ASP A 154 18.71 14.61 -6.62
N GLU A 155 19.17 13.37 -6.60
CA GLU A 155 18.38 12.25 -7.08
C GLU A 155 17.13 12.03 -6.22
N LEU A 156 17.24 12.18 -4.89
CA LEU A 156 16.11 12.07 -3.95
C LEU A 156 15.06 13.14 -4.27
N LYS A 157 15.48 14.38 -4.45
CA LYS A 157 14.62 15.49 -4.84
C LYS A 157 13.86 15.23 -6.13
N VAL A 158 14.54 14.71 -7.17
CA VAL A 158 13.94 14.46 -8.49
C VAL A 158 13.10 13.16 -8.51
N LYS A 159 13.67 12.06 -7.98
CA LYS A 159 13.07 10.72 -8.13
C LYS A 159 11.98 10.43 -7.09
N VAL A 160 11.97 11.14 -5.96
CA VAL A 160 11.01 10.93 -4.86
C VAL A 160 10.16 12.18 -4.65
N ASP A 161 10.75 13.30 -4.21
CA ASP A 161 9.99 14.48 -3.82
C ASP A 161 9.23 15.10 -4.99
N GLY A 162 9.86 15.22 -6.15
CA GLY A 162 9.24 15.77 -7.35
C GLY A 162 8.11 14.92 -7.95
N LYS A 163 7.95 13.67 -7.49
CA LYS A 163 6.90 12.75 -7.95
C LYS A 163 5.74 12.60 -6.97
N LEU A 164 5.88 13.08 -5.75
CA LEU A 164 4.90 12.90 -4.70
C LEU A 164 4.22 14.22 -4.35
N GLY A 165 2.93 14.16 -4.14
CA GLY A 165 2.16 15.24 -3.53
C GLY A 165 2.51 15.43 -2.05
N PRO A 166 1.87 16.38 -1.34
CA PRO A 166 1.98 16.54 0.10
C PRO A 166 1.70 15.22 0.84
N ASP A 167 2.37 15.02 1.98
CA ASP A 167 2.11 13.85 2.82
C ASP A 167 0.69 13.90 3.39
N ALA A 168 0.00 12.77 3.43
CA ALA A 168 -1.40 12.70 3.85
C ALA A 168 -1.62 13.09 5.33
N LEU A 169 -0.58 13.01 6.18
CA LEU A 169 -0.64 13.51 7.56
C LEU A 169 -0.41 15.02 7.68
N GLN A 170 0.06 15.68 6.63
CA GLN A 170 0.41 17.11 6.65
C GLN A 170 -0.51 17.95 5.76
N ILE A 171 -1.19 17.34 4.79
CA ILE A 171 -2.01 18.06 3.82
C ILE A 171 -3.18 18.78 4.50
N THR A 172 -3.38 20.04 4.15
CA THR A 172 -4.53 20.84 4.58
C THR A 172 -5.75 20.58 3.69
N ASP A 173 -6.92 20.93 4.17
CA ASP A 173 -8.15 20.85 3.36
C ASP A 173 -8.13 21.82 2.19
N GLY A 174 -7.48 22.98 2.33
CA GLY A 174 -7.26 23.95 1.26
C GLY A 174 -6.40 23.36 0.14
N GLU A 175 -5.23 22.81 0.46
CA GLU A 175 -4.33 22.19 -0.52
C GLU A 175 -4.98 21.01 -1.24
N LEU A 176 -5.68 20.13 -0.51
CA LEU A 176 -6.39 18.99 -1.10
C LEU A 176 -7.49 19.46 -2.07
N LYS A 177 -8.28 20.47 -1.66
CA LYS A 177 -9.29 21.09 -2.50
C LYS A 177 -8.67 21.71 -3.75
N ASP A 178 -7.62 22.52 -3.61
CA ASP A 178 -7.02 23.22 -4.75
C ASP A 178 -6.43 22.26 -5.80
N LYS A 179 -5.88 21.15 -5.36
CA LYS A 179 -5.39 20.10 -6.27
C LYS A 179 -6.51 19.36 -7.00
N LEU A 180 -7.72 19.28 -6.43
CA LEU A 180 -8.77 18.38 -6.93
C LEU A 180 -10.07 19.06 -7.33
N LYS A 181 -10.33 20.31 -6.97
CA LYS A 181 -11.61 21.01 -7.23
C LYS A 181 -12.04 21.07 -8.70
N ALA A 182 -11.09 21.04 -9.63
CA ALA A 182 -11.35 21.00 -11.08
C ALA A 182 -11.41 19.58 -11.66
N SER A 183 -11.09 18.56 -10.87
CA SER A 183 -11.01 17.17 -11.33
C SER A 183 -12.40 16.55 -11.44
N ARG A 184 -12.68 15.91 -12.58
CA ARG A 184 -13.89 15.10 -12.79
C ARG A 184 -13.76 13.66 -12.29
N ARG A 185 -12.59 13.27 -11.79
CA ARG A 185 -12.37 11.94 -11.21
C ARG A 185 -13.26 11.72 -9.99
N GLU A 186 -13.63 10.47 -9.75
CA GLU A 186 -14.27 10.06 -8.49
C GLU A 186 -13.28 10.25 -7.33
N ILE A 187 -13.75 10.76 -6.20
CA ILE A 187 -12.89 11.16 -5.07
C ILE A 187 -12.00 10.02 -4.59
N LYS A 188 -12.54 8.79 -4.49
CA LYS A 188 -11.73 7.64 -4.07
C LYS A 188 -10.56 7.39 -5.03
N VAL A 189 -10.80 7.44 -6.32
CA VAL A 189 -9.77 7.24 -7.35
C VAL A 189 -8.73 8.37 -7.31
N ALA A 190 -9.17 9.60 -7.10
CA ALA A 190 -8.28 10.75 -6.99
C ALA A 190 -7.35 10.69 -5.75
N LEU A 191 -7.85 10.19 -4.62
CA LEU A 191 -7.08 10.00 -3.39
C LEU A 191 -6.01 8.92 -3.48
N LEU A 192 -6.12 7.98 -4.43
CA LEU A 192 -5.10 6.95 -4.66
C LEU A 192 -3.88 7.46 -5.44
N ASP A 193 -3.99 8.63 -6.05
CA ASP A 193 -2.93 9.25 -6.83
C ASP A 193 -1.88 9.88 -5.91
N GLN A 194 -0.70 9.24 -5.84
CA GLN A 194 0.38 9.65 -4.95
C GLN A 194 0.98 11.03 -5.34
N ALA A 195 0.75 11.51 -6.56
CA ALA A 195 1.14 12.87 -6.95
C ALA A 195 0.16 13.94 -6.43
N VAL A 196 -1.06 13.54 -6.05
CA VAL A 196 -2.06 14.43 -5.41
C VAL A 196 -1.82 14.49 -3.90
N VAL A 197 -1.80 13.31 -3.27
CA VAL A 197 -1.57 13.14 -1.83
C VAL A 197 -0.80 11.84 -1.60
N ALA A 198 0.36 11.93 -0.96
CA ALA A 198 1.21 10.78 -0.74
C ALA A 198 0.82 10.02 0.52
N GLY A 199 0.71 8.69 0.41
CA GLY A 199 0.51 7.81 1.55
C GLY A 199 -0.84 7.08 1.58
N ILE A 200 -1.91 7.64 1.03
CA ILE A 200 -3.22 7.00 0.99
C ILE A 200 -3.24 5.88 -0.06
N GLY A 201 -3.80 4.73 0.30
CA GLY A 201 -4.07 3.64 -0.60
C GLY A 201 -5.50 3.14 -0.51
N ASN A 202 -5.72 1.90 -0.95
CA ASN A 202 -7.07 1.36 -1.17
C ASN A 202 -7.87 1.18 0.11
N LEU A 203 -7.20 0.69 1.15
CA LEU A 203 -7.80 0.45 2.46
C LEU A 203 -8.19 1.79 3.10
N TYR A 204 -7.21 2.66 3.29
CA TYR A 204 -7.45 3.91 4.03
C TYR A 204 -8.32 4.90 3.26
N ALA A 205 -8.32 4.89 1.93
CA ALA A 205 -9.28 5.67 1.14
C ALA A 205 -10.73 5.24 1.40
N ALA A 206 -11.02 3.94 1.56
CA ALA A 206 -12.35 3.47 1.89
C ALA A 206 -12.76 3.89 3.31
N GLU A 207 -11.87 3.72 4.29
CA GLU A 207 -12.12 4.05 5.70
C GLU A 207 -12.34 5.55 5.93
N LEU A 208 -11.46 6.42 5.38
CA LEU A 208 -11.59 7.86 5.54
C LEU A 208 -12.83 8.43 4.83
N LEU A 209 -13.21 7.88 3.67
CA LEU A 209 -14.44 8.28 2.97
C LEU A 209 -15.70 7.82 3.72
N PHE A 210 -15.65 6.67 4.37
CA PHE A 210 -16.71 6.26 5.29
C PHE A 210 -16.79 7.20 6.50
N LEU A 211 -15.67 7.52 7.14
CA LEU A 211 -15.65 8.40 8.30
C LEU A 211 -16.15 9.80 7.95
N SER A 212 -15.76 10.34 6.79
CA SER A 212 -16.22 11.64 6.30
C SER A 212 -17.68 11.65 5.81
N GLY A 213 -18.32 10.49 5.61
CA GLY A 213 -19.68 10.36 5.07
C GLY A 213 -19.80 10.72 3.59
N ILE A 214 -18.72 10.55 2.82
CA ILE A 214 -18.68 10.86 1.38
C ILE A 214 -18.78 9.59 0.57
N ASP A 215 -19.72 9.55 -0.39
CA ASP A 215 -19.80 8.44 -1.36
C ASP A 215 -18.52 8.40 -2.21
N PRO A 216 -17.81 7.26 -2.29
CA PRO A 216 -16.54 7.14 -3.00
C PRO A 216 -16.62 7.46 -4.49
N ARG A 217 -17.80 7.42 -5.09
CA ARG A 217 -18.10 7.75 -6.50
C ARG A 217 -18.39 9.22 -6.73
N THR A 218 -18.41 10.06 -5.67
CA THR A 218 -18.62 11.51 -5.82
C THR A 218 -17.46 12.10 -6.60
N ARG A 219 -17.75 12.85 -7.64
CA ARG A 219 -16.71 13.54 -8.42
C ARG A 219 -16.13 14.68 -7.58
N CYS A 220 -14.82 14.90 -7.71
CA CYS A 220 -14.11 15.93 -6.96
C CYS A 220 -14.67 17.33 -7.21
N ASP A 221 -15.04 17.65 -8.47
CA ASP A 221 -15.63 18.96 -8.86
C ASP A 221 -17.05 19.19 -8.29
N ARG A 222 -17.65 18.22 -7.63
CA ARG A 222 -18.95 18.30 -6.98
C ARG A 222 -18.87 18.37 -5.46
N LEU A 223 -17.67 18.33 -4.90
CA LEU A 223 -17.46 18.42 -3.46
C LEU A 223 -17.54 19.87 -2.98
N THR A 224 -18.26 20.10 -1.88
CA THR A 224 -18.35 21.41 -1.21
C THR A 224 -17.14 21.65 -0.31
N GLY A 225 -16.90 22.91 0.08
CA GLY A 225 -15.83 23.25 1.03
C GLY A 225 -15.93 22.48 2.35
N SER A 226 -17.14 22.33 2.90
CA SER A 226 -17.35 21.55 4.12
C SER A 226 -17.05 20.06 3.95
N GLN A 227 -17.24 19.49 2.75
CA GLN A 227 -16.88 18.11 2.45
C GLN A 227 -15.37 17.93 2.36
N TRP A 228 -14.63 18.86 1.77
CA TRP A 228 -13.16 18.84 1.75
C TRP A 228 -12.59 18.87 3.16
N LYS A 229 -13.10 19.75 4.03
CA LYS A 229 -12.70 19.78 5.45
C LYS A 229 -12.95 18.45 6.16
N ARG A 230 -14.13 17.82 5.94
CA ARG A 230 -14.40 16.49 6.53
C ARG A 230 -13.50 15.41 6.00
N ILE A 231 -13.15 15.40 4.70
CA ILE A 231 -12.20 14.42 4.12
C ILE A 231 -10.84 14.58 4.78
N GLN A 232 -10.33 15.81 4.91
CA GLN A 232 -9.03 16.07 5.54
C GLN A 232 -9.03 15.62 7.03
N GLN A 233 -10.05 15.99 7.80
CA GLN A 233 -10.17 15.56 9.20
C GLN A 233 -10.26 14.06 9.34
N ALA A 234 -11.02 13.39 8.47
CA ALA A 234 -11.12 11.92 8.44
C ALA A 234 -9.80 11.27 8.02
N THR A 235 -9.04 11.89 7.12
CA THR A 235 -7.71 11.41 6.72
C THR A 235 -6.78 11.37 7.93
N HIS A 236 -6.68 12.46 8.67
CA HIS A 236 -5.84 12.52 9.88
C HIS A 236 -6.31 11.51 10.92
N ALA A 237 -7.61 11.49 11.24
CA ALA A 237 -8.14 10.61 12.29
C ALA A 237 -7.87 9.12 11.98
N VAL A 238 -8.17 8.69 10.75
CA VAL A 238 -8.00 7.28 10.34
C VAL A 238 -6.53 6.88 10.28
N LEU A 239 -5.66 7.73 9.72
CA LEU A 239 -4.24 7.40 9.60
C LEU A 239 -3.53 7.38 10.95
N LEU A 240 -3.85 8.32 11.85
CA LEU A 240 -3.26 8.35 13.20
C LEU A 240 -3.73 7.16 14.04
N GLU A 241 -5.04 6.82 13.98
CA GLU A 241 -5.58 5.63 14.63
C GLU A 241 -4.91 4.36 14.10
N ALA A 242 -4.73 4.25 12.79
CA ALA A 242 -4.07 3.09 12.20
C ALA A 242 -2.58 2.97 12.60
N ILE A 243 -1.86 4.10 12.69
CA ILE A 243 -0.49 4.12 13.19
C ILE A 243 -0.43 3.70 14.66
N GLN A 244 -1.38 4.14 15.49
CA GLN A 244 -1.46 3.75 16.89
C GLN A 244 -1.66 2.24 17.07
N HIS A 245 -2.36 1.60 16.12
CA HIS A 245 -2.57 0.15 16.08
C HIS A 245 -1.58 -0.58 15.16
N GLU A 246 -0.44 0.03 14.84
CA GLU A 246 0.65 -0.55 14.05
C GLU A 246 0.26 -1.02 12.64
N GLY A 247 -0.75 -0.39 12.03
CA GLY A 247 -1.25 -0.76 10.70
C GLY A 247 -2.12 -2.02 10.69
N SER A 248 -2.40 -2.54 9.49
CA SER A 248 -3.27 -3.68 9.28
C SER A 248 -2.51 -4.89 8.77
N THR A 249 -2.54 -6.00 9.50
CA THR A 249 -2.22 -7.31 8.96
C THR A 249 -3.54 -7.94 8.46
N LEU A 250 -3.69 -8.08 7.15
CA LEU A 250 -4.90 -8.64 6.55
C LEU A 250 -4.79 -10.17 6.41
N SER A 251 -5.83 -10.80 5.89
CA SER A 251 -5.98 -12.26 5.83
C SER A 251 -4.83 -13.01 5.13
N ASP A 252 -4.03 -12.33 4.30
CA ASP A 252 -2.83 -12.92 3.68
C ASP A 252 -1.63 -13.00 4.63
N GLY A 253 -1.73 -12.41 5.84
CA GLY A 253 -0.73 -12.44 6.90
C GLY A 253 0.63 -11.83 6.53
N THR A 254 0.69 -11.08 5.43
CA THR A 254 1.98 -10.65 4.86
C THR A 254 2.60 -9.49 5.61
N TYR A 255 1.78 -8.49 5.99
CA TYR A 255 2.30 -7.33 6.69
C TYR A 255 2.66 -7.68 8.14
N ARG A 256 3.85 -7.25 8.55
CA ARG A 256 4.41 -7.38 9.90
C ARG A 256 5.19 -6.13 10.27
N ASN A 257 5.25 -5.79 11.55
CA ASN A 257 6.08 -4.71 12.06
C ASN A 257 7.58 -5.09 12.03
N ALA A 258 8.47 -4.19 12.43
CA ALA A 258 9.92 -4.40 12.35
C ALA A 258 10.45 -5.55 13.24
N LEU A 259 9.68 -6.02 14.22
CA LEU A 259 9.98 -7.15 15.08
C LEU A 259 9.16 -8.41 14.71
N ASN A 260 8.65 -8.46 13.49
CA ASN A 260 7.83 -9.56 12.95
C ASN A 260 6.49 -9.78 13.67
N GLY A 261 5.98 -8.78 14.40
CA GLY A 261 4.65 -8.77 15.01
C GLY A 261 3.55 -8.38 14.03
N GLU A 262 2.31 -8.77 14.32
CA GLU A 262 1.15 -8.39 13.51
C GLU A 262 0.66 -6.98 13.87
N GLY A 263 0.16 -6.23 12.87
CA GLY A 263 -0.60 -5.01 13.12
C GLY A 263 -1.97 -5.34 13.73
N GLY A 264 -2.63 -4.35 14.31
CA GLY A 264 -3.90 -4.51 15.01
C GLY A 264 -5.08 -3.76 14.38
N TYR A 265 -4.84 -2.86 13.42
CA TYR A 265 -5.90 -2.00 12.88
C TYR A 265 -6.97 -2.72 12.08
N GLN A 266 -6.73 -3.94 11.58
CA GLN A 266 -7.77 -4.76 10.93
C GLN A 266 -9.00 -4.99 11.82
N ASN A 267 -8.86 -4.98 13.13
CA ASN A 267 -9.97 -5.12 14.08
C ASN A 267 -10.85 -3.85 14.17
N TYR A 268 -10.36 -2.72 13.63
CA TYR A 268 -11.03 -1.41 13.65
C TYR A 268 -11.59 -1.00 12.28
N HIS A 269 -11.48 -1.85 11.26
CA HIS A 269 -12.06 -1.58 9.95
C HIS A 269 -13.57 -1.34 10.05
N ARG A 270 -14.03 -0.26 9.46
CA ARG A 270 -15.45 0.14 9.47
C ARG A 270 -16.19 -0.36 8.23
N VAL A 271 -15.50 -0.39 7.09
CA VAL A 271 -16.06 -0.82 5.80
C VAL A 271 -15.14 -1.72 5.00
N TYR A 272 -13.81 -1.58 5.13
CA TYR A 272 -12.86 -2.33 4.31
C TYR A 272 -12.98 -3.84 4.61
N ASP A 273 -13.14 -4.63 3.54
CA ASP A 273 -13.32 -6.09 3.57
C ASP A 273 -14.49 -6.58 4.44
N ARG A 274 -15.55 -5.76 4.57
CA ARG A 274 -16.73 -6.05 5.37
C ARG A 274 -18.02 -6.13 4.53
N VAL A 275 -17.90 -6.58 3.27
CA VAL A 275 -19.06 -6.71 2.37
C VAL A 275 -20.20 -7.50 3.05
N ASP A 276 -21.43 -7.05 2.82
CA ASP A 276 -22.69 -7.58 3.37
C ASP A 276 -22.84 -7.54 4.90
N GLN A 277 -21.82 -7.10 5.62
CA GLN A 277 -21.96 -6.89 7.07
C GLN A 277 -22.79 -5.63 7.37
N SER A 278 -23.43 -5.61 8.52
CA SER A 278 -24.15 -4.44 9.01
C SER A 278 -23.20 -3.28 9.25
N CYS A 279 -23.60 -2.09 8.78
CA CYS A 279 -22.81 -0.87 8.98
C CYS A 279 -22.65 -0.55 10.47
N VAL A 280 -21.43 -0.40 10.94
CA VAL A 280 -21.11 -0.09 12.35
C VAL A 280 -21.70 1.23 12.83
N ARG A 281 -21.92 2.21 11.91
CA ARG A 281 -22.47 3.54 12.23
C ARG A 281 -24.00 3.55 12.30
N CYS A 282 -24.68 3.20 11.19
CA CYS A 282 -26.14 3.35 11.12
C CYS A 282 -26.91 2.09 11.48
N LYS A 283 -26.25 0.94 11.64
CA LYS A 283 -26.83 -0.39 11.91
C LYS A 283 -27.90 -0.86 10.91
N LYS A 284 -28.39 0.02 10.05
CA LYS A 284 -29.48 -0.19 9.08
C LYS A 284 -28.99 -0.47 7.64
N GLY A 285 -27.77 -0.06 7.31
CA GLY A 285 -27.16 -0.29 6.00
C GLY A 285 -26.27 -1.51 6.02
N ARG A 286 -26.18 -2.21 4.87
CA ARG A 286 -25.15 -3.23 4.63
C ARG A 286 -24.01 -2.63 3.82
N ILE A 287 -22.79 -3.01 4.14
CA ILE A 287 -21.60 -2.58 3.38
C ILE A 287 -21.68 -3.18 1.98
N ARG A 288 -21.44 -2.35 0.98
CA ARG A 288 -21.40 -2.78 -0.42
C ARG A 288 -19.98 -2.73 -0.95
N ARG A 289 -19.68 -3.65 -1.87
CA ARG A 289 -18.46 -3.67 -2.67
C ARG A 289 -18.79 -3.24 -4.09
N ILE A 290 -17.97 -2.36 -4.64
CA ILE A 290 -17.94 -1.99 -6.07
C ILE A 290 -16.50 -2.03 -6.56
N VAL A 291 -16.30 -1.96 -7.88
CA VAL A 291 -14.96 -1.84 -8.48
C VAL A 291 -14.80 -0.42 -9.04
N GLN A 292 -13.72 0.25 -8.67
CA GLN A 292 -13.31 1.57 -9.20
C GLN A 292 -11.83 1.50 -9.58
N ALA A 293 -11.49 1.85 -10.82
CA ALA A 293 -10.12 1.79 -11.34
C ALA A 293 -9.43 0.45 -10.99
N GLN A 294 -10.10 -0.67 -11.28
CA GLN A 294 -9.65 -2.05 -11.05
C GLN A 294 -9.37 -2.41 -9.58
N ARG A 295 -9.93 -1.66 -8.63
CA ARG A 295 -9.76 -1.91 -7.19
C ARG A 295 -11.09 -2.00 -6.48
N SER A 296 -11.17 -2.91 -5.51
CA SER A 296 -12.35 -3.03 -4.63
C SER A 296 -12.55 -1.78 -3.81
N THR A 297 -13.79 -1.32 -3.73
CA THR A 297 -14.20 -0.18 -2.91
C THR A 297 -15.36 -0.59 -2.03
N PHE A 298 -15.21 -0.41 -0.74
CA PHE A 298 -16.20 -0.76 0.27
C PHE A 298 -16.84 0.50 0.85
N PHE A 299 -18.16 0.53 0.99
CA PHE A 299 -18.87 1.70 1.53
C PHE A 299 -20.27 1.34 2.04
N CYS A 300 -20.83 2.18 2.93
CA CYS A 300 -22.21 2.06 3.35
C CYS A 300 -23.09 3.00 2.52
N PRO A 301 -24.02 2.51 1.70
CA PRO A 301 -24.87 3.36 0.85
C PRO A 301 -25.87 4.23 1.62
N LYS A 302 -26.14 3.91 2.90
CA LYS A 302 -26.98 4.74 3.77
C LYS A 302 -26.23 5.89 4.43
N CYS A 303 -24.97 5.67 4.83
CA CYS A 303 -24.13 6.72 5.45
C CYS A 303 -23.45 7.62 4.44
N GLN A 304 -23.14 7.10 3.25
CA GLN A 304 -22.37 7.73 2.18
C GLN A 304 -23.29 7.93 0.97
N GLN A 305 -24.13 8.96 1.02
CA GLN A 305 -25.10 9.21 -0.03
C GLN A 305 -24.57 10.21 -1.07
N ARG A 306 -24.85 9.96 -2.35
CA ARG A 306 -24.66 10.94 -3.42
C ARG A 306 -25.70 12.06 -3.26
N ARG A 307 -25.25 13.31 -3.10
CA ARG A 307 -26.16 14.45 -3.24
C ARG A 307 -26.60 14.57 -4.71
N GLY A 308 -27.90 14.62 -4.96
CA GLY A 308 -28.48 14.81 -6.29
C GLY A 308 -29.26 13.64 -6.89
N LEU A 309 -29.39 12.50 -6.16
CA LEU A 309 -30.23 11.38 -6.60
C LEU A 309 -31.54 11.26 -5.78
N HIS A 310 -31.95 12.29 -5.05
CA HIS A 310 -33.29 12.34 -4.50
C HIS A 310 -34.25 12.98 -5.54
N HIS A 311 -35.27 12.23 -5.86
CA HIS A 311 -36.43 12.46 -6.73
C HIS A 311 -36.27 12.03 -8.19
N MET A 312 -36.38 10.72 -8.44
CA MET A 312 -37.20 10.13 -9.48
C MET A 312 -37.69 8.76 -9.03
N VAL A 313 -38.43 8.70 -7.93
CA VAL A 313 -39.48 7.69 -7.80
C VAL A 313 -40.74 8.41 -8.25
N ARG A 314 -41.04 8.37 -9.54
CA ARG A 314 -42.38 8.68 -10.03
C ARG A 314 -43.29 7.56 -9.55
N THR A 315 -44.22 7.95 -8.70
CA THR A 315 -45.46 7.23 -8.47
C THR A 315 -46.12 6.97 -9.81
N ILE A 316 -46.36 5.72 -10.16
CA ILE A 316 -47.39 5.25 -11.09
C ILE A 316 -48.32 4.42 -10.27
#